data_549fd80435e6bbfb118cfc7eae13d536
#
_entry.id   549fd80435e6bbfb118cfc7eae13d536
#
_cell.length_a   1.000
_cell.length_b   1.000
_cell.length_c   1.000
_cell.angle_alpha   90.00
_cell.angle_beta   90.00
_cell.angle_gamma   90.00
#
_symmetry.space_group_name_H-M   'P 1'
#
loop_
_entity.id
_entity.type
_entity.pdbx_description
1 polymer ?
#
loop_
_entity_poly.entity_id
_entity_poly.type
_entity_poly.pdbx_seq_one_letter_code
_entity_poly.pdbx_strand_id
1 'polypeptide(L)'
;MSYPALIAAIALAGVAVVLAWPVPIVLSRAAWPARAPARALLLWQVIALAGGLSMVGALWLFGDAFFPAHPWIAGIPAALLALYLLGHLVVTATRFERQRRRHLQLLLLLSQPDPTRKRTVVLDDNAPVAYCLPRGVGSVTVLSKGLFDALQDDELAAVIAHERAHVEQRHEVLLVSFKAWRSALPWFPIAARAESEVEALVEMLADDHARRTQPDEVLARAILQVGRVHGEGASSRRNRQVDRFRRLTG
;
A
#
# COMPACT_ATOMS: atom_id res chain seq x y z
N MET A 1 -1.18 -3.99 43.77
CA MET A 1 -1.63 -3.25 42.59
C MET A 1 -0.78 -1.99 42.43
N SER A 2 -0.18 -1.79 41.27
CA SER A 2 0.67 -0.63 40.99
C SER A 2 -0.15 0.48 40.31
N TYR A 3 -0.55 1.50 41.06
CA TYR A 3 -1.33 2.62 40.50
C TYR A 3 -0.62 3.37 39.37
N PRO A 4 0.70 3.64 39.41
CA PRO A 4 1.40 4.28 38.29
C PRO A 4 1.34 3.45 36.99
N ALA A 5 1.51 2.13 37.08
CA ALA A 5 1.42 1.25 35.91
C ALA A 5 0.00 1.23 35.34
N LEU A 6 -1.03 1.24 36.19
CA LEU A 6 -2.42 1.29 35.73
C LEU A 6 -2.74 2.60 34.99
N ILE A 7 -2.30 3.74 35.56
CA ILE A 7 -2.50 5.05 34.89
C ILE A 7 -1.81 5.07 33.52
N ALA A 8 -0.57 4.58 33.45
CA ALA A 8 0.17 4.51 32.19
C ALA A 8 -0.48 3.54 31.18
N ALA A 9 -1.01 2.40 31.65
CA ALA A 9 -1.76 1.47 30.82
C ALA A 9 -3.01 2.12 30.21
N ILE A 10 -3.79 2.84 31.01
CA ILE A 10 -4.99 3.57 30.54
C ILE A 10 -4.61 4.66 29.54
N ALA A 11 -3.53 5.41 29.80
CA ALA A 11 -3.04 6.42 28.88
C ALA A 11 -2.64 5.82 27.51
N LEU A 12 -1.87 4.72 27.50
CA LEU A 12 -1.50 4.03 26.26
C LEU A 12 -2.72 3.41 25.55
N ALA A 13 -3.67 2.85 26.28
CA ALA A 13 -4.93 2.37 25.70
C ALA A 13 -5.71 3.51 25.04
N GLY A 14 -5.77 4.68 25.67
CA GLY A 14 -6.37 5.89 25.11
C GLY A 14 -5.67 6.33 23.81
N VAL A 15 -4.33 6.35 23.81
CA VAL A 15 -3.52 6.63 22.61
C VAL A 15 -3.83 5.61 21.51
N ALA A 16 -3.85 4.33 21.83
CA ALA A 16 -4.17 3.27 20.85
C ALA A 16 -5.57 3.48 20.22
N VAL A 17 -6.57 3.79 21.02
CA VAL A 17 -7.94 4.08 20.55
C VAL A 17 -7.97 5.32 19.64
N VAL A 18 -7.29 6.40 20.03
CA VAL A 18 -7.23 7.64 19.24
C VAL A 18 -6.55 7.39 17.90
N LEU A 19 -5.43 6.67 17.89
CA LEU A 19 -4.70 6.34 16.65
C LEU A 19 -5.43 5.30 15.80
N ALA A 20 -6.24 4.43 16.41
CA ALA A 20 -6.99 3.42 15.68
C ALA A 20 -8.30 3.94 15.07
N TRP A 21 -8.93 4.96 15.62
CA TRP A 21 -10.26 5.37 15.21
C TRP A 21 -10.35 6.82 14.72
N PRO A 22 -10.30 7.88 15.57
CA PRO A 22 -10.53 9.25 15.11
C PRO A 22 -9.44 9.79 14.18
N VAL A 23 -8.17 9.51 14.44
CA VAL A 23 -7.07 10.02 13.64
C VAL A 23 -7.13 9.52 12.19
N PRO A 24 -7.30 8.23 11.88
CA PRO A 24 -7.49 7.74 10.52
C PRO A 24 -8.71 8.37 9.80
N ILE A 25 -9.81 8.58 10.51
CA ILE A 25 -11.02 9.20 9.93
C ILE A 25 -10.73 10.66 9.53
N VAL A 26 -10.10 11.42 10.42
CA VAL A 26 -9.74 12.81 10.13
C VAL A 26 -8.74 12.89 8.97
N LEU A 27 -7.73 12.03 8.99
CA LEU A 27 -6.69 12.01 7.96
C LEU A 27 -7.25 11.63 6.59
N SER A 28 -8.17 10.65 6.52
CA SER A 28 -8.80 10.23 5.26
C SER A 28 -9.77 11.27 4.66
N ARG A 29 -10.20 12.27 5.45
CA ARG A 29 -11.04 13.37 4.98
C ARG A 29 -10.25 14.64 4.65
N ALA A 30 -8.99 14.67 5.00
CA ALA A 30 -8.14 15.84 4.78
C ALA A 30 -7.77 16.00 3.30
N ALA A 31 -7.67 17.23 2.82
CA ALA A 31 -7.27 17.51 1.43
C ALA A 31 -5.74 17.60 1.22
N TRP A 32 -4.97 17.84 2.29
CA TRP A 32 -3.51 18.01 2.19
C TRP A 32 -2.74 16.74 1.78
N PRO A 33 -3.19 15.48 2.07
CA PRO A 33 -2.51 14.28 1.61
C PRO A 33 -2.29 14.23 0.10
N ALA A 34 -3.26 14.71 -0.68
CA ALA A 34 -3.10 14.79 -2.14
C ALA A 34 -2.00 15.76 -2.59
N ARG A 35 -1.68 16.79 -1.78
CA ARG A 35 -0.61 17.76 -2.07
C ARG A 35 0.76 17.30 -1.60
N ALA A 36 0.82 16.40 -0.62
CA ALA A 36 2.07 15.92 -0.03
C ALA A 36 1.98 14.41 0.27
N PRO A 37 1.85 13.54 -0.77
CA PRO A 37 1.56 12.11 -0.58
C PRO A 37 2.65 11.36 0.20
N ALA A 38 3.93 11.73 0.03
CA ALA A 38 5.02 11.13 0.79
C ALA A 38 4.91 11.38 2.30
N ARG A 39 4.56 12.61 2.69
CA ARG A 39 4.37 12.96 4.12
C ARG A 39 3.14 12.27 4.70
N ALA A 40 2.07 12.21 3.93
CA ALA A 40 0.84 11.51 4.34
C ALA A 40 1.09 10.00 4.51
N LEU A 41 1.82 9.38 3.59
CA LEU A 41 2.19 7.97 3.68
C LEU A 41 3.06 7.69 4.92
N LEU A 42 4.06 8.54 5.18
CA LEU A 42 4.87 8.44 6.39
C LEU A 42 4.01 8.55 7.66
N LEU A 43 3.07 9.50 7.68
CA LEU A 43 2.17 9.68 8.82
C LEU A 43 1.29 8.43 9.04
N TRP A 44 0.75 7.84 7.97
CA TRP A 44 0.00 6.58 8.07
C TRP A 44 0.84 5.44 8.67
N GLN A 45 2.12 5.30 8.25
CA GLN A 45 3.04 4.30 8.81
C GLN A 45 3.30 4.55 10.31
N VAL A 46 3.53 5.81 10.69
CA VAL A 46 3.75 6.20 12.10
C VAL A 46 2.50 5.90 12.93
N ILE A 47 1.30 6.24 12.45
CA ILE A 47 0.04 5.94 13.13
C ILE A 47 -0.13 4.44 13.35
N ALA A 48 0.09 3.63 12.32
CA ALA A 48 -0.03 2.19 12.40
C ALA A 48 0.96 1.57 13.41
N LEU A 49 2.22 2.01 13.37
CA LEU A 49 3.26 1.53 14.27
C LEU A 49 3.02 1.98 15.72
N ALA A 50 2.75 3.27 15.93
CA ALA A 50 2.49 3.82 17.25
C ALA A 50 1.23 3.22 17.87
N GLY A 51 0.16 3.01 17.08
CA GLY A 51 -1.05 2.34 17.54
C GLY A 51 -0.79 0.91 18.01
N GLY A 52 -0.05 0.12 17.21
CA GLY A 52 0.32 -1.25 17.56
C GLY A 52 1.19 -1.33 18.81
N LEU A 53 2.22 -0.47 18.91
CA LEU A 53 3.07 -0.40 20.09
C LEU A 53 2.30 0.03 21.35
N SER A 54 1.37 0.99 21.20
CA SER A 54 0.51 1.43 22.31
C SER A 54 -0.42 0.33 22.79
N MET A 55 -0.99 -0.50 21.90
CA MET A 55 -1.81 -1.66 22.28
C MET A 55 -0.99 -2.68 23.09
N VAL A 56 0.19 -3.05 22.59
CA VAL A 56 1.08 -4.01 23.28
C VAL A 56 1.56 -3.45 24.61
N GLY A 57 1.98 -2.18 24.64
CA GLY A 57 2.42 -1.51 25.87
C GLY A 57 1.32 -1.36 26.92
N ALA A 58 0.08 -1.04 26.49
CA ALA A 58 -1.07 -0.99 27.37
C ALA A 58 -1.34 -2.33 28.06
N LEU A 59 -1.32 -3.43 27.30
CA LEU A 59 -1.51 -4.78 27.84
C LEU A 59 -0.39 -5.17 28.79
N TRP A 60 0.86 -4.84 28.46
CA TRP A 60 2.00 -5.09 29.34
C TRP A 60 1.85 -4.38 30.70
N LEU A 61 1.62 -3.06 30.67
CA LEU A 61 1.48 -2.26 31.87
C LEU A 61 0.22 -2.61 32.69
N PHE A 62 -0.87 -2.99 31.99
CA PHE A 62 -2.05 -3.49 32.66
C PHE A 62 -1.76 -4.79 33.43
N GLY A 63 -1.06 -5.73 32.81
CA GLY A 63 -0.63 -6.95 33.47
C GLY A 63 0.28 -6.67 34.71
N ASP A 64 1.26 -5.77 34.54
CA ASP A 64 2.17 -5.36 35.63
C ASP A 64 1.42 -4.70 36.80
N ALA A 65 0.38 -3.91 36.53
CA ALA A 65 -0.43 -3.29 37.57
C ALA A 65 -1.12 -4.31 38.50
N PHE A 66 -1.57 -5.44 37.93
CA PHE A 66 -2.28 -6.49 38.69
C PHE A 66 -1.37 -7.60 39.22
N PHE A 67 -0.26 -7.87 38.54
CA PHE A 67 0.68 -8.96 38.91
C PHE A 67 2.12 -8.47 39.04
N PRO A 68 2.40 -7.46 39.90
CA PRO A 68 3.73 -6.85 40.01
C PRO A 68 4.80 -7.82 40.50
N ALA A 69 4.41 -8.85 41.27
CA ALA A 69 5.31 -9.90 41.75
C ALA A 69 5.66 -10.96 40.68
N HIS A 70 4.95 -10.97 39.56
CA HIS A 70 5.11 -11.99 38.51
C HIS A 70 5.14 -11.35 37.13
N PRO A 71 6.20 -10.59 36.77
CA PRO A 71 6.27 -9.83 35.53
C PRO A 71 6.19 -10.70 34.26
N TRP A 72 6.59 -11.96 34.35
CA TRP A 72 6.46 -12.92 33.26
C TRP A 72 4.99 -13.31 33.00
N ILE A 73 4.12 -13.41 34.02
CA ILE A 73 2.67 -13.62 33.85
C ILE A 73 2.03 -12.34 33.26
N ALA A 74 2.43 -11.19 33.81
CA ALA A 74 1.96 -9.88 33.36
C ALA A 74 2.20 -9.65 31.86
N GLY A 75 3.32 -10.14 31.36
CA GLY A 75 3.71 -9.98 29.94
C GLY A 75 3.01 -10.93 28.95
N ILE A 76 2.35 -12.01 29.41
CA ILE A 76 1.75 -13.00 28.50
C ILE A 76 0.75 -12.39 27.52
N PRO A 77 -0.25 -11.57 27.92
CA PRO A 77 -1.20 -11.00 26.97
C PRO A 77 -0.56 -10.08 25.92
N ALA A 78 0.42 -9.28 26.36
CA ALA A 78 1.18 -8.41 25.47
C ALA A 78 2.01 -9.20 24.45
N ALA A 79 2.69 -10.26 24.90
CA ALA A 79 3.46 -11.16 24.06
C ALA A 79 2.57 -11.90 23.04
N LEU A 80 1.40 -12.38 23.47
CA LEU A 80 0.43 -13.04 22.59
C LEU A 80 -0.10 -12.07 21.51
N LEU A 81 -0.43 -10.82 21.88
CA LEU A 81 -0.84 -9.81 20.91
C LEU A 81 0.30 -9.48 19.94
N ALA A 82 1.51 -9.26 20.43
CA ALA A 82 2.67 -8.98 19.59
C ALA A 82 2.93 -10.14 18.61
N LEU A 83 2.90 -11.39 19.09
CA LEU A 83 3.08 -12.58 18.27
C LEU A 83 1.97 -12.72 17.21
N TYR A 84 0.73 -12.43 17.58
CA TYR A 84 -0.42 -12.43 16.66
C TYR A 84 -0.23 -11.40 15.53
N LEU A 85 0.10 -10.15 15.86
CA LEU A 85 0.30 -9.08 14.87
C LEU A 85 1.52 -9.37 13.97
N LEU A 86 2.65 -9.78 14.56
CA LEU A 86 3.84 -10.16 13.80
C LEU A 86 3.59 -11.40 12.93
N GLY A 87 2.86 -12.38 13.44
CA GLY A 87 2.46 -13.57 12.69
C GLY A 87 1.63 -13.19 11.46
N HIS A 88 0.63 -12.31 11.60
CA HIS A 88 -0.15 -11.80 10.47
C HIS A 88 0.72 -11.03 9.48
N LEU A 89 1.66 -10.22 9.93
CA LEU A 89 2.60 -9.51 9.06
C LEU A 89 3.45 -10.50 8.24
N VAL A 90 4.06 -11.48 8.90
CA VAL A 90 4.90 -12.50 8.24
C VAL A 90 4.08 -13.34 7.24
N VAL A 91 2.90 -13.81 7.66
CA VAL A 91 2.01 -14.59 6.79
C VAL A 91 1.56 -13.78 5.58
N THR A 92 1.18 -12.51 5.79
CA THR A 92 0.77 -11.62 4.69
C THR A 92 1.93 -11.38 3.73
N ALA A 93 3.12 -11.04 4.24
CA ALA A 93 4.30 -10.80 3.44
C ALA A 93 4.73 -12.04 2.63
N THR A 94 4.72 -13.22 3.25
CA THR A 94 5.09 -14.47 2.58
C THR A 94 4.05 -14.90 1.53
N ARG A 95 2.76 -14.74 1.82
CA ARG A 95 1.69 -15.00 0.84
C ARG A 95 1.80 -14.08 -0.37
N PHE A 96 2.00 -12.79 -0.12
CA PHE A 96 2.17 -11.80 -1.17
C PHE A 96 3.38 -12.10 -2.06
N GLU A 97 4.55 -12.39 -1.45
CA GLU A 97 5.76 -12.75 -2.19
C GLU A 97 5.60 -14.04 -3.00
N ARG A 98 4.95 -15.07 -2.44
CA ARG A 98 4.67 -16.33 -3.16
C ARG A 98 3.73 -16.09 -4.34
N GLN A 99 2.67 -15.28 -4.15
CA GLN A 99 1.73 -14.95 -5.21
C GLN A 99 2.41 -14.17 -6.33
N ARG A 100 3.24 -13.18 -5.98
CA ARG A 100 4.04 -12.40 -6.91
C ARG A 100 4.97 -13.29 -7.74
N ARG A 101 5.72 -14.20 -7.10
CA ARG A 101 6.61 -15.14 -7.80
C ARG A 101 5.88 -16.06 -8.75
N ARG A 102 4.74 -16.61 -8.32
CA ARG A 102 3.88 -17.45 -9.19
C ARG A 102 3.37 -16.66 -10.39
N HIS A 103 2.89 -15.45 -10.14
CA HIS A 103 2.40 -14.58 -11.21
C HIS A 103 3.51 -14.26 -12.22
N LEU A 104 4.71 -13.88 -11.75
CA LEU A 104 5.86 -13.65 -12.60
C LEU A 104 6.23 -14.89 -13.44
N GLN A 105 6.22 -16.09 -12.85
CA GLN A 105 6.50 -17.32 -13.59
C GLN A 105 5.49 -17.58 -14.70
N LEU A 106 4.19 -17.45 -14.42
CA LEU A 106 3.14 -17.62 -15.43
C LEU A 106 3.27 -16.61 -16.57
N LEU A 107 3.52 -15.35 -16.23
CA LEU A 107 3.69 -14.31 -17.23
C LEU A 107 4.88 -14.53 -18.14
N LEU A 108 6.02 -14.93 -17.58
CA LEU A 108 7.21 -15.24 -18.39
C LEU A 108 7.02 -16.46 -19.30
N LEU A 109 6.12 -17.37 -18.94
CA LEU A 109 5.76 -18.51 -19.79
C LEU A 109 4.81 -18.11 -20.94
N LEU A 110 3.94 -17.13 -20.71
CA LEU A 110 2.90 -16.71 -21.66
C LEU A 110 3.31 -15.49 -22.51
N SER A 111 4.44 -14.86 -22.20
CA SER A 111 4.91 -13.66 -22.87
C SER A 111 6.07 -13.93 -23.81
N GLN A 112 6.20 -13.08 -24.82
CA GLN A 112 7.33 -13.09 -25.77
C GLN A 112 8.23 -11.88 -25.53
N PRO A 113 9.57 -12.00 -25.69
CA PRO A 113 10.46 -10.85 -25.61
C PRO A 113 10.11 -9.79 -26.67
N ASP A 114 10.08 -8.53 -26.28
CA ASP A 114 9.96 -7.42 -27.23
C ASP A 114 11.28 -7.26 -28.00
N PRO A 115 11.30 -7.31 -29.34
CA PRO A 115 12.51 -7.19 -30.13
C PRO A 115 13.12 -5.77 -30.06
N THR A 116 12.32 -4.77 -29.73
CA THR A 116 12.70 -3.34 -29.77
C THR A 116 13.06 -2.79 -28.40
N ARG A 117 12.47 -3.33 -27.32
CA ARG A 117 12.63 -2.82 -25.94
C ARG A 117 13.32 -3.82 -25.04
N LYS A 118 14.51 -3.46 -24.57
CA LYS A 118 15.29 -4.31 -23.62
C LYS A 118 14.49 -4.53 -22.33
N ARG A 119 14.51 -5.77 -21.83
CA ARG A 119 13.82 -6.18 -20.58
C ARG A 119 12.32 -5.94 -20.62
N THR A 120 11.72 -5.97 -21.80
CA THR A 120 10.28 -5.89 -21.99
C THR A 120 9.78 -7.20 -22.57
N VAL A 121 8.65 -7.66 -22.10
CA VAL A 121 7.94 -8.83 -22.61
C VAL A 121 6.53 -8.43 -23.00
N VAL A 122 6.03 -8.98 -24.07
CA VAL A 122 4.70 -8.71 -24.61
C VAL A 122 3.80 -9.90 -24.32
N LEU A 123 2.67 -9.62 -23.69
CA LEU A 123 1.61 -10.57 -23.43
C LEU A 123 0.58 -10.50 -24.57
N ASP A 124 0.21 -11.65 -25.09
CA ASP A 124 -0.86 -11.76 -26.09
C ASP A 124 -2.23 -11.70 -25.41
N ASP A 125 -2.61 -10.49 -24.98
CA ASP A 125 -3.87 -10.19 -24.30
C ASP A 125 -4.44 -8.88 -24.88
N ASN A 126 -5.74 -8.87 -25.19
CA ASN A 126 -6.44 -7.69 -25.69
C ASN A 126 -6.78 -6.69 -24.58
N ALA A 127 -6.76 -7.09 -23.31
CA ALA A 127 -6.91 -6.17 -22.20
C ALA A 127 -5.62 -5.31 -22.09
N PRO A 128 -5.70 -3.97 -21.93
CA PRO A 128 -4.54 -3.11 -21.80
C PRO A 128 -3.93 -3.29 -20.42
N VAL A 129 -2.86 -4.03 -20.33
CA VAL A 129 -2.15 -4.36 -19.09
C VAL A 129 -0.71 -3.89 -19.20
N ALA A 130 -0.26 -3.14 -18.18
CA ALA A 130 1.13 -2.79 -17.97
C ALA A 130 1.50 -3.03 -16.52
N TYR A 131 2.69 -3.56 -16.28
CA TYR A 131 3.30 -3.61 -14.95
C TYR A 131 4.78 -3.91 -15.03
N CYS A 132 5.53 -3.45 -14.03
CA CYS A 132 6.93 -3.78 -13.87
C CYS A 132 7.09 -4.78 -12.71
N LEU A 133 7.94 -5.78 -12.93
CA LEU A 133 8.23 -6.80 -11.93
C LEU A 133 9.73 -6.80 -11.61
N PRO A 134 10.13 -6.78 -10.33
CA PRO A 134 11.54 -6.89 -9.97
C PRO A 134 12.09 -8.25 -10.37
N ARG A 135 13.23 -8.25 -11.07
CA ARG A 135 13.94 -9.47 -11.51
C ARG A 135 15.43 -9.29 -11.39
N GLY A 136 16.05 -10.01 -10.44
CA GLY A 136 17.50 -9.91 -10.17
C GLY A 136 17.91 -8.47 -9.89
N VAL A 137 18.93 -8.00 -10.59
CA VAL A 137 19.33 -6.59 -10.57
C VAL A 137 18.53 -5.83 -11.64
N GLY A 138 17.35 -5.30 -11.25
CA GLY A 138 16.49 -4.50 -12.12
C GLY A 138 15.04 -4.98 -12.16
N SER A 139 14.33 -4.63 -13.23
CA SER A 139 12.92 -4.98 -13.46
C SER A 139 12.70 -5.49 -14.88
N VAL A 140 11.64 -6.27 -15.05
CA VAL A 140 11.07 -6.65 -16.34
C VAL A 140 9.74 -5.92 -16.49
N THR A 141 9.57 -5.23 -17.60
CA THR A 141 8.31 -4.58 -17.97
C THR A 141 7.46 -5.57 -18.76
N VAL A 142 6.21 -5.74 -18.37
CA VAL A 142 5.22 -6.56 -19.06
C VAL A 142 4.18 -5.63 -19.67
N LEU A 143 3.96 -5.74 -20.97
CA LEU A 143 2.99 -4.96 -21.71
C LEU A 143 2.10 -5.92 -22.50
N SER A 144 0.81 -5.65 -22.57
CA SER A 144 -0.11 -6.41 -23.42
C SER A 144 -0.23 -5.83 -24.82
N LYS A 145 -0.66 -6.63 -25.80
CA LYS A 145 -1.00 -6.13 -27.13
C LYS A 145 -2.09 -5.07 -27.07
N GLY A 146 -3.15 -5.30 -26.28
CA GLY A 146 -4.22 -4.32 -26.12
C GLY A 146 -3.77 -2.97 -25.56
N LEU A 147 -2.63 -2.93 -24.84
CA LEU A 147 -2.06 -1.66 -24.40
C LEU A 147 -1.43 -0.88 -25.57
N PHE A 148 -0.72 -1.57 -26.47
CA PHE A 148 -0.15 -0.95 -27.67
C PHE A 148 -1.25 -0.43 -28.63
N ASP A 149 -2.38 -1.13 -28.69
CA ASP A 149 -3.53 -0.71 -29.52
C ASP A 149 -4.27 0.49 -28.91
N ALA A 150 -4.23 0.63 -27.58
CA ALA A 150 -4.97 1.66 -26.85
C ALA A 150 -4.20 2.98 -26.67
N LEU A 151 -2.86 2.95 -26.68
CA LEU A 151 -2.01 4.09 -26.31
C LEU A 151 -1.07 4.50 -27.43
N GLN A 152 -0.80 5.82 -27.51
CA GLN A 152 0.27 6.35 -28.33
C GLN A 152 1.63 6.13 -27.66
N ASP A 153 2.73 6.29 -28.40
CA ASP A 153 4.08 6.01 -27.90
C ASP A 153 4.47 6.86 -26.66
N ASP A 154 4.05 8.11 -26.61
CA ASP A 154 4.27 9.00 -25.49
C ASP A 154 3.46 8.59 -24.25
N GLU A 155 2.21 8.19 -24.43
CA GLU A 155 1.33 7.68 -23.39
C GLU A 155 1.85 6.34 -22.84
N LEU A 156 2.32 5.46 -23.72
CA LEU A 156 2.94 4.20 -23.35
C LEU A 156 4.22 4.43 -22.52
N ALA A 157 5.05 5.41 -22.91
CA ALA A 157 6.23 5.79 -22.16
C ALA A 157 5.86 6.32 -20.76
N ALA A 158 4.76 7.08 -20.64
CA ALA A 158 4.26 7.57 -19.36
C ALA A 158 3.77 6.43 -18.46
N VAL A 159 3.02 5.46 -19.00
CA VAL A 159 2.60 4.27 -18.25
C VAL A 159 3.81 3.46 -17.78
N ILE A 160 4.80 3.23 -18.63
CA ILE A 160 6.02 2.50 -18.24
C ILE A 160 6.78 3.24 -17.13
N ALA A 161 6.87 4.57 -17.19
CA ALA A 161 7.52 5.37 -16.14
C ALA A 161 6.77 5.25 -14.80
N HIS A 162 5.44 5.27 -14.83
CA HIS A 162 4.59 5.05 -13.65
C HIS A 162 4.79 3.66 -13.04
N GLU A 163 4.72 2.59 -13.85
CA GLU A 163 4.90 1.21 -13.39
C GLU A 163 6.32 0.95 -12.84
N ARG A 164 7.33 1.60 -13.44
CA ARG A 164 8.70 1.53 -12.95
C ARG A 164 8.84 2.17 -11.57
N ALA A 165 8.13 3.26 -11.30
CA ALA A 165 8.13 3.91 -10.00
C ALA A 165 7.70 2.96 -8.87
N HIS A 166 6.71 2.11 -9.10
CA HIS A 166 6.25 1.13 -8.11
C HIS A 166 7.37 0.17 -7.69
N VAL A 167 8.22 -0.25 -8.65
CA VAL A 167 9.35 -1.14 -8.36
C VAL A 167 10.49 -0.39 -7.69
N GLU A 168 10.88 0.77 -8.21
CA GLU A 168 12.01 1.56 -7.72
C GLU A 168 11.78 2.06 -6.29
N GLN A 169 10.57 2.49 -5.99
CA GLN A 169 10.18 2.98 -4.66
C GLN A 169 9.67 1.87 -3.73
N ARG A 170 9.68 0.61 -4.17
CA ARG A 170 9.24 -0.55 -3.38
C ARG A 170 7.86 -0.37 -2.76
N HIS A 171 6.91 0.20 -3.50
CA HIS A 171 5.57 0.51 -3.03
C HIS A 171 4.85 -0.70 -2.41
N GLU A 172 5.13 -1.91 -2.91
CA GLU A 172 4.59 -3.16 -2.37
C GLU A 172 4.93 -3.37 -0.88
N VAL A 173 6.15 -3.00 -0.46
CA VAL A 173 6.60 -3.14 0.94
C VAL A 173 5.80 -2.21 1.85
N LEU A 174 5.47 -1.01 1.36
CA LEU A 174 4.68 -0.03 2.10
C LEU A 174 3.22 -0.50 2.31
N LEU A 175 2.67 -1.21 1.33
CA LEU A 175 1.31 -1.73 1.38
C LEU A 175 1.15 -2.98 2.25
N VAL A 176 2.20 -3.81 2.37
CA VAL A 176 2.13 -5.09 3.10
C VAL A 176 1.74 -4.89 4.56
N SER A 177 2.21 -3.84 5.23
CA SER A 177 1.86 -3.53 6.63
C SER A 177 0.35 -3.28 6.79
N PHE A 178 -0.28 -2.53 5.89
CA PHE A 178 -1.71 -2.24 5.93
C PHE A 178 -2.56 -3.44 5.54
N LYS A 179 -2.12 -4.25 4.58
CA LYS A 179 -2.73 -5.54 4.26
C LYS A 179 -2.67 -6.51 5.46
N ALA A 180 -1.57 -6.49 6.21
CA ALA A 180 -1.43 -7.28 7.42
C ALA A 180 -2.39 -6.80 8.53
N TRP A 181 -2.52 -5.48 8.74
CA TRP A 181 -3.50 -4.92 9.65
C TRP A 181 -4.93 -5.32 9.29
N ARG A 182 -5.30 -5.20 8.02
CA ARG A 182 -6.62 -5.64 7.54
C ARG A 182 -6.84 -7.14 7.74
N SER A 183 -5.82 -7.95 7.50
CA SER A 183 -5.87 -9.41 7.72
C SER A 183 -6.00 -9.77 9.21
N ALA A 184 -5.31 -9.03 10.10
CA ALA A 184 -5.37 -9.23 11.54
C ALA A 184 -6.70 -8.75 12.15
N LEU A 185 -7.30 -7.70 11.59
CA LEU A 185 -8.51 -7.03 12.10
C LEU A 185 -9.60 -6.93 11.02
N PRO A 186 -10.09 -8.06 10.45
CA PRO A 186 -11.02 -8.04 9.32
C PRO A 186 -12.39 -7.42 9.68
N TRP A 187 -12.76 -7.45 10.95
CA TRP A 187 -13.99 -6.86 11.51
C TRP A 187 -13.87 -5.35 11.78
N PHE A 188 -12.67 -4.77 11.63
CA PHE A 188 -12.42 -3.37 11.93
C PHE A 188 -12.38 -2.52 10.65
N PRO A 189 -13.45 -1.75 10.33
CA PRO A 189 -13.58 -1.04 9.05
C PRO A 189 -12.48 -0.03 8.76
N ILE A 190 -11.86 0.52 9.82
CA ILE A 190 -10.79 1.51 9.68
C ILE A 190 -9.53 0.90 9.08
N ALA A 191 -9.25 -0.39 9.33
CA ALA A 191 -8.11 -1.08 8.72
C ALA A 191 -8.24 -1.16 7.19
N ALA A 192 -9.45 -1.45 6.68
CA ALA A 192 -9.74 -1.45 5.25
C ALA A 192 -9.65 -0.04 4.64
N ARG A 193 -10.11 0.99 5.38
CA ARG A 193 -9.98 2.39 4.96
C ARG A 193 -8.53 2.80 4.87
N ALA A 194 -7.71 2.51 5.89
CA ALA A 194 -6.29 2.84 5.92
C ALA A 194 -5.55 2.21 4.73
N GLU A 195 -5.82 0.93 4.43
CA GLU A 195 -5.26 0.26 3.25
C GLU A 195 -5.63 1.02 1.96
N SER A 196 -6.91 1.36 1.77
CA SER A 196 -7.39 2.07 0.58
C SER A 196 -6.77 3.47 0.42
N GLU A 197 -6.60 4.21 1.53
CA GLU A 197 -5.95 5.53 1.50
C GLU A 197 -4.46 5.42 1.15
N VAL A 198 -3.77 4.44 1.73
CA VAL A 198 -2.35 4.20 1.44
C VAL A 198 -2.15 3.73 0.00
N GLU A 199 -3.05 2.90 -0.55
CA GLU A 199 -3.05 2.56 -1.98
C GLU A 199 -3.16 3.82 -2.85
N ALA A 200 -4.08 4.74 -2.52
CA ALA A 200 -4.23 5.99 -3.26
C ALA A 200 -2.98 6.88 -3.19
N LEU A 201 -2.34 6.97 -2.02
CA LEU A 201 -1.10 7.74 -1.85
C LEU A 201 0.08 7.14 -2.63
N VAL A 202 0.17 5.82 -2.68
CA VAL A 202 1.18 5.09 -3.47
C VAL A 202 1.02 5.37 -4.96
N GLU A 203 -0.22 5.40 -5.47
CA GLU A 203 -0.50 5.79 -6.85
C GLU A 203 -0.07 7.23 -7.16
N MET A 204 -0.36 8.16 -6.24
CA MET A 204 0.06 9.56 -6.38
C MET A 204 1.59 9.71 -6.36
N LEU A 205 2.31 8.89 -5.58
CA LEU A 205 3.77 8.86 -5.57
C LEU A 205 4.35 8.31 -6.88
N ALA A 206 3.72 7.31 -7.46
CA ALA A 206 4.11 6.79 -8.77
C ALA A 206 3.91 7.84 -9.86
N ASP A 207 2.80 8.59 -9.81
CA ASP A 207 2.57 9.74 -10.70
C ASP A 207 3.64 10.82 -10.52
N ASP A 208 3.95 11.21 -9.28
CA ASP A 208 4.99 12.21 -8.97
C ASP A 208 6.38 11.79 -9.46
N HIS A 209 6.66 10.50 -9.47
CA HIS A 209 7.90 9.97 -10.01
C HIS A 209 7.90 10.02 -11.55
N ALA A 210 6.80 9.61 -12.19
CA ALA A 210 6.66 9.63 -13.63
C ALA A 210 6.75 11.04 -14.22
N ARG A 211 6.21 12.06 -13.53
CA ARG A 211 6.29 13.50 -13.88
C ARG A 211 7.71 14.04 -14.00
N ARG A 212 8.71 13.35 -13.46
CA ARG A 212 10.12 13.77 -13.61
C ARG A 212 10.65 13.57 -15.03
N THR A 213 10.03 12.69 -15.79
CA THR A 213 10.45 12.31 -17.15
C THR A 213 9.37 12.46 -18.18
N GLN A 214 8.12 12.62 -17.78
CA GLN A 214 6.95 12.69 -18.64
C GLN A 214 6.15 13.98 -18.37
N PRO A 215 5.63 14.66 -19.42
CA PRO A 215 4.74 15.80 -19.24
C PRO A 215 3.45 15.40 -18.52
N ASP A 216 2.94 16.31 -17.68
CA ASP A 216 1.71 16.09 -16.90
C ASP A 216 0.50 15.77 -17.79
N GLU A 217 0.37 16.44 -18.92
CA GLU A 217 -0.71 16.25 -19.88
C GLU A 217 -0.70 14.84 -20.51
N VAL A 218 0.49 14.31 -20.82
CA VAL A 218 0.65 12.97 -21.38
C VAL A 218 0.27 11.93 -20.32
N LEU A 219 0.77 12.09 -19.10
CA LEU A 219 0.45 11.21 -18.00
C LEU A 219 -1.05 11.22 -17.68
N ALA A 220 -1.68 12.40 -17.69
CA ALA A 220 -3.12 12.54 -17.45
C ALA A 220 -3.94 11.82 -18.53
N ARG A 221 -3.57 11.97 -19.82
CA ARG A 221 -4.24 11.23 -20.91
C ARG A 221 -4.07 9.72 -20.77
N ALA A 222 -2.87 9.26 -20.48
CA ALA A 222 -2.57 7.84 -20.28
C ALA A 222 -3.43 7.24 -19.13
N ILE A 223 -3.54 7.93 -18.00
CA ILE A 223 -4.39 7.51 -16.87
C ILE A 223 -5.85 7.37 -17.28
N LEU A 224 -6.38 8.33 -18.03
CA LEU A 224 -7.77 8.28 -18.51
C LEU A 224 -7.99 7.13 -19.49
N GLN A 225 -7.05 6.92 -20.43
CA GLN A 225 -7.17 5.90 -21.45
C GLN A 225 -7.14 4.50 -20.85
N VAL A 226 -6.16 4.22 -19.98
CA VAL A 226 -6.07 2.96 -19.25
C VAL A 226 -7.31 2.75 -18.36
N GLY A 227 -7.81 3.82 -17.72
CA GLY A 227 -9.00 3.77 -16.90
C GLY A 227 -10.28 3.44 -17.66
N ARG A 228 -10.43 3.94 -18.91
CA ARG A 228 -11.59 3.65 -19.76
C ARG A 228 -11.66 2.18 -20.17
N VAL A 229 -10.52 1.59 -20.48
CA VAL A 229 -10.48 0.21 -20.99
C VAL A 229 -10.58 -0.81 -19.86
N HIS A 230 -10.12 -0.52 -18.65
CA HIS A 230 -10.34 -1.38 -17.48
C HIS A 230 -11.79 -1.41 -17.00
N GLY A 231 -12.69 -0.70 -17.68
CA GLY A 231 -14.14 -0.75 -17.60
C GLY A 231 -14.73 -0.88 -16.20
N GLU A 232 -15.54 0.07 -15.78
CA GLU A 232 -16.76 -0.10 -14.94
C GLU A 232 -16.70 -0.91 -13.62
N GLY A 233 -15.54 -1.30 -13.12
CA GLY A 233 -15.40 -2.00 -11.84
C GLY A 233 -15.12 -1.04 -10.68
N ALA A 234 -16.11 -0.82 -9.81
CA ALA A 234 -16.11 -0.10 -8.55
C ALA A 234 -15.95 1.44 -8.63
N SER A 235 -16.98 2.15 -8.19
CA SER A 235 -17.06 3.61 -8.07
C SER A 235 -15.85 4.26 -7.38
N SER A 236 -15.24 3.57 -6.43
CA SER A 236 -14.07 4.04 -5.69
C SER A 236 -12.79 4.12 -6.55
N ARG A 237 -12.60 3.22 -7.52
CA ARG A 237 -11.46 3.30 -8.48
C ARG A 237 -11.64 4.48 -9.42
N ARG A 238 -12.84 4.69 -9.96
CA ARG A 238 -13.15 5.82 -10.83
C ARG A 238 -12.90 7.15 -10.12
N ASN A 239 -13.32 7.30 -8.87
CA ASN A 239 -13.08 8.52 -8.10
C ASN A 239 -11.58 8.77 -7.91
N ARG A 240 -10.78 7.76 -7.56
CA ARG A 240 -9.32 7.89 -7.43
C ARG A 240 -8.63 8.30 -8.75
N GLN A 241 -9.06 7.76 -9.89
CA GLN A 241 -8.54 8.18 -11.20
C GLN A 241 -8.88 9.64 -11.51
N VAL A 242 -10.09 10.07 -11.20
CA VAL A 242 -10.51 11.47 -11.38
C VAL A 242 -9.67 12.40 -10.49
N ASP A 243 -9.38 12.02 -9.25
CA ASP A 243 -8.57 12.82 -8.33
C ASP A 243 -7.11 12.89 -8.80
N ARG A 244 -6.52 11.79 -9.31
CA ARG A 244 -5.21 11.78 -9.94
C ARG A 244 -5.17 12.69 -11.17
N PHE A 245 -6.18 12.57 -12.06
CA PHE A 245 -6.28 13.41 -13.24
C PHE A 245 -6.35 14.90 -12.89
N ARG A 246 -7.22 15.29 -11.96
CA ARG A 246 -7.34 16.68 -11.49
C ARG A 246 -6.03 17.22 -10.91
N ARG A 247 -5.29 16.37 -10.18
CA ARG A 247 -4.00 16.73 -9.59
C ARG A 247 -2.92 17.02 -10.66
N LEU A 248 -3.02 16.41 -11.82
CA LEU A 248 -2.09 16.60 -12.95
C LEU A 248 -2.47 17.78 -13.84
N THR A 249 -3.74 18.16 -13.87
CA THR A 249 -4.26 19.20 -14.79
C THR A 249 -4.63 20.52 -14.10
N GLY A 250 -4.63 20.57 -12.77
CA GLY A 250 -5.01 21.76 -11.98
C GLY A 250 -3.87 22.28 -11.18
#